data_7c56880e885ae608ad9f139eac05f49a
#
_entry.id   7c56880e885ae608ad9f139eac05f49a
#
_cell.length_a   1.000
_cell.length_b   1.000
_cell.length_c   1.000
_cell.angle_alpha   90.00
_cell.angle_beta   90.00
_cell.angle_gamma   90.00
#
_symmetry.space_group_name_H-M   'P 1'
#
loop_
_entity.id
_entity.type
_entity.pdbx_description
1 polymer ?
#
loop_
_entity_poly.entity_id
_entity_poly.type
_entity_poly.pdbx_seq_one_letter_code
_entity_poly.pdbx_strand_id
1 'polypeptide(L)'
;FITFISFTLSILILFASTSIFKTISPPFALLVVLGIILIGVIFDVIGMAVTAADETPFHSMASKKMKGAKQSIKLLRNAPRVSSFCNDVIGDICSVVSGAAGTAIIYKIFANSANISLLEVLLGALIAALTVGGKAFAKNIGINNANYIVYKVGRLVAVFSSKGAHNKKSKKCG
;
A
#
# COMPACT_ATOMS: atom_id res chain seq x y z
N PHE A 1 16.47 11.09 3.77
CA PHE A 1 15.49 11.59 2.80
C PHE A 1 14.16 10.83 2.89
N ILE A 2 14.17 9.49 2.81
CA ILE A 2 12.96 8.64 2.92
C ILE A 2 12.29 8.84 4.26
N THR A 3 13.04 8.85 5.37
CA THR A 3 12.53 9.07 6.73
C THR A 3 11.78 10.39 6.87
N PHE A 4 12.31 11.46 6.29
CA PHE A 4 11.66 12.77 6.35
C PHE A 4 10.36 12.81 5.54
N ILE A 5 10.35 12.19 4.36
CA ILE A 5 9.13 12.06 3.54
C ILE A 5 8.09 11.22 4.26
N SER A 6 8.47 10.07 4.83
CA SER A 6 7.57 9.19 5.58
C SER A 6 6.99 9.91 6.80
N PHE A 7 7.80 10.66 7.53
CA PHE A 7 7.36 11.43 8.69
C PHE A 7 6.31 12.50 8.30
N THR A 8 6.61 13.30 7.28
CA THR A 8 5.69 14.36 6.82
C THR A 8 4.38 13.77 6.29
N LEU A 9 4.48 12.70 5.50
CA LEU A 9 3.32 12.02 4.94
C LEU A 9 2.47 11.36 6.04
N SER A 10 3.09 10.74 7.04
CA SER A 10 2.40 10.14 8.19
C SER A 10 1.63 11.18 8.99
N ILE A 11 2.21 12.34 9.28
CA ILE A 11 1.51 13.43 9.99
C ILE A 11 0.27 13.86 9.22
N LEU A 12 0.41 14.14 7.92
CA LEU A 12 -0.70 14.59 7.09
C LEU A 12 -1.83 13.56 7.04
N ILE A 13 -1.49 12.29 6.84
CA ILE A 13 -2.48 11.22 6.74
C ILE A 13 -3.13 10.94 8.09
N LEU A 14 -2.38 10.93 9.19
CA LEU A 14 -2.93 10.76 10.54
C LEU A 14 -3.87 11.90 10.90
N PHE A 15 -3.51 13.16 10.62
CA PHE A 15 -4.35 14.31 10.89
C PHE A 15 -5.66 14.25 10.10
N ALA A 16 -5.59 13.94 8.80
CA ALA A 16 -6.77 13.76 7.96
C ALA A 16 -7.64 12.57 8.44
N SER A 17 -7.01 11.45 8.78
CA SER A 17 -7.66 10.23 9.24
C SER A 17 -8.43 10.45 10.55
N THR A 18 -7.79 11.04 11.56
CA THR A 18 -8.46 11.29 12.86
C THR A 18 -9.67 12.22 12.72
N SER A 19 -9.62 13.21 11.84
CA SER A 19 -10.75 14.10 11.56
C SER A 19 -11.92 13.35 10.91
N ILE A 20 -11.63 12.47 9.95
CA ILE A 20 -12.63 11.66 9.23
C ILE A 20 -13.29 10.65 10.18
N PHE A 21 -12.50 9.90 10.97
CA PHE A 21 -13.02 8.87 11.87
C PHE A 21 -13.91 9.41 12.99
N LYS A 22 -13.75 10.68 13.39
CA LYS A 22 -14.64 11.34 14.35
C LYS A 22 -16.06 11.50 13.81
N THR A 23 -16.23 11.66 12.51
CA THR A 23 -17.52 11.97 11.87
C THR A 23 -18.27 10.72 11.42
N ILE A 24 -17.58 9.65 11.09
CA ILE A 24 -18.14 8.43 10.51
C ILE A 24 -18.76 7.54 11.58
N SER A 25 -19.87 6.82 11.26
CA SER A 25 -20.46 5.81 12.15
C SER A 25 -19.50 4.63 12.38
N PRO A 26 -19.49 4.01 13.59
CA PRO A 26 -18.54 2.97 13.96
C PRO A 26 -18.47 1.77 12.99
N PRO A 27 -19.59 1.17 12.51
CA PRO A 27 -19.52 0.03 11.59
C PRO A 27 -18.90 0.40 10.25
N PHE A 28 -19.17 1.62 9.76
CA PHE A 28 -18.57 2.10 8.53
C PHE A 28 -17.07 2.41 8.69
N ALA A 29 -16.67 2.94 9.85
CA ALA A 29 -15.26 3.16 10.19
C ALA A 29 -14.47 1.85 10.19
N LEU A 30 -15.05 0.76 10.72
CA LEU A 30 -14.40 -0.56 10.71
C LEU A 30 -14.20 -1.10 9.28
N LEU A 31 -15.17 -0.89 8.40
CA LEU A 31 -15.03 -1.27 6.99
C LEU A 31 -13.93 -0.47 6.29
N VAL A 32 -13.82 0.82 6.58
CA VAL A 32 -12.73 1.67 6.06
C VAL A 32 -11.36 1.20 6.56
N VAL A 33 -11.23 0.85 7.84
CA VAL A 33 -10.00 0.29 8.41
C VAL A 33 -9.59 -0.99 7.69
N LEU A 34 -10.52 -1.91 7.46
CA LEU A 34 -10.27 -3.13 6.68
C LEU A 34 -9.79 -2.81 5.27
N GLY A 35 -10.39 -1.82 4.61
CA GLY A 35 -9.96 -1.36 3.30
C GLY A 35 -8.53 -0.83 3.29
N ILE A 36 -8.15 -0.04 4.31
CA ILE A 36 -6.79 0.50 4.46
C ILE A 36 -5.78 -0.64 4.67
N ILE A 37 -6.10 -1.63 5.51
CA ILE A 37 -5.25 -2.81 5.71
C ILE A 37 -5.05 -3.57 4.40
N LEU A 38 -6.12 -3.80 3.63
CA LEU A 38 -6.04 -4.48 2.33
C LEU A 38 -5.16 -3.72 1.34
N ILE A 39 -5.27 -2.40 1.28
CA ILE A 39 -4.40 -1.56 0.44
C ILE A 39 -2.95 -1.74 0.86
N GLY A 40 -2.64 -1.65 2.16
CA GLY A 40 -1.29 -1.90 2.69
C GLY A 40 -0.74 -3.26 2.27
N VAL A 41 -1.52 -4.33 2.45
CA VAL A 41 -1.14 -5.69 2.05
C VAL A 41 -0.86 -5.79 0.54
N ILE A 42 -1.68 -5.16 -0.31
CA ILE A 42 -1.46 -5.16 -1.76
C ILE A 42 -0.12 -4.48 -2.12
N PHE A 43 0.20 -3.35 -1.50
CA PHE A 43 1.47 -2.68 -1.72
C PHE A 43 2.65 -3.49 -1.19
N ASP A 44 2.51 -4.18 -0.06
CA ASP A 44 3.51 -5.12 0.46
C ASP A 44 3.77 -6.28 -0.53
N VAL A 45 2.70 -6.85 -1.13
CA VAL A 45 2.83 -7.87 -2.19
C VAL A 45 3.65 -7.34 -3.37
N ILE A 46 3.37 -6.13 -3.82
CA ILE A 46 4.09 -5.50 -4.94
C ILE A 46 5.56 -5.28 -4.57
N GLY A 47 5.83 -4.73 -3.39
CA GLY A 47 7.19 -4.48 -2.91
C GLY A 47 8.02 -5.76 -2.83
N MET A 48 7.44 -6.83 -2.28
CA MET A 48 8.09 -8.14 -2.20
C MET A 48 8.29 -8.77 -3.58
N ALA A 49 7.30 -8.67 -4.48
CA ALA A 49 7.41 -9.21 -5.83
C ALA A 49 8.53 -8.54 -6.63
N VAL A 50 8.69 -7.23 -6.51
CA VAL A 50 9.74 -6.49 -7.25
C VAL A 50 11.14 -6.89 -6.78
N THR A 51 11.32 -7.26 -5.52
CA THR A 51 12.62 -7.74 -5.00
C THR A 51 12.92 -9.19 -5.34
N ALA A 52 11.88 -10.01 -5.55
CA ALA A 52 12.02 -11.45 -5.79
C ALA A 52 11.97 -11.85 -7.28
N ALA A 53 11.51 -10.94 -8.16
CA ALA A 53 11.35 -11.26 -9.58
C ALA A 53 12.68 -11.27 -10.34
N ASP A 54 12.77 -12.18 -11.34
CA ASP A 54 13.91 -12.26 -12.27
C ASP A 54 13.69 -11.32 -13.46
N GLU A 55 14.77 -10.62 -13.90
CA GLU A 55 14.75 -9.69 -15.03
C GLU A 55 14.73 -10.42 -16.39
N THR A 56 15.24 -11.64 -16.46
CA THR A 56 15.42 -12.42 -17.70
C THR A 56 14.14 -12.58 -18.53
N PRO A 57 12.99 -13.00 -17.96
CA PRO A 57 11.75 -13.15 -18.71
C PRO A 57 11.26 -11.84 -19.34
N PHE A 58 11.50 -10.71 -18.67
CA PHE A 58 11.03 -9.41 -19.14
C PHE A 58 11.84 -8.89 -20.34
N HIS A 59 13.11 -9.27 -20.47
CA HIS A 59 13.88 -8.97 -21.67
C HIS A 59 13.34 -9.69 -22.90
N SER A 60 12.97 -10.97 -22.78
CA SER A 60 12.34 -11.71 -23.86
C SER A 60 10.95 -11.16 -24.22
N MET A 61 10.17 -10.71 -23.22
CA MET A 61 8.88 -10.04 -23.46
C MET A 61 9.06 -8.67 -24.12
N ALA A 62 10.12 -7.93 -23.78
CA ALA A 62 10.41 -6.63 -24.36
C ALA A 62 10.87 -6.73 -25.83
N SER A 63 11.63 -7.76 -26.21
CA SER A 63 12.00 -8.04 -27.59
C SER A 63 10.78 -8.34 -28.46
N LYS A 64 9.77 -9.01 -27.89
CA LYS A 64 8.46 -9.25 -28.53
C LYS A 64 7.52 -8.04 -28.48
N LYS A 65 7.98 -6.87 -28.05
CA LYS A 65 7.22 -5.61 -27.94
C LYS A 65 5.96 -5.71 -27.06
N MET A 66 5.96 -6.60 -26.08
CA MET A 66 4.81 -6.75 -25.16
C MET A 66 4.62 -5.50 -24.30
N LYS A 67 3.36 -5.03 -24.19
CA LYS A 67 3.03 -3.85 -23.39
C LYS A 67 3.34 -4.09 -21.91
N GLY A 68 4.08 -3.16 -21.29
CA GLY A 68 4.44 -3.24 -19.88
C GLY A 68 5.81 -3.85 -19.61
N ALA A 69 6.40 -4.63 -20.53
CA ALA A 69 7.68 -5.28 -20.31
C ALA A 69 8.83 -4.29 -20.03
N LYS A 70 8.90 -3.20 -20.77
CA LYS A 70 9.90 -2.14 -20.53
C LYS A 70 9.75 -1.47 -19.18
N GLN A 71 8.51 -1.28 -18.70
CA GLN A 71 8.21 -0.72 -17.38
C GLN A 71 8.55 -1.71 -16.28
N SER A 72 8.27 -3.00 -16.48
CA SER A 72 8.69 -4.06 -15.54
C SER A 72 10.20 -4.08 -15.36
N ILE A 73 10.99 -4.00 -16.43
CA ILE A 73 12.45 -3.90 -16.35
C ILE A 73 12.88 -2.66 -15.55
N LYS A 74 12.22 -1.52 -15.76
CA LYS A 74 12.53 -0.30 -14.99
C LYS A 74 12.21 -0.45 -13.50
N LEU A 75 11.12 -1.14 -13.15
CA LEU A 75 10.77 -1.42 -11.77
C LEU A 75 11.82 -2.31 -11.11
N LEU A 76 12.25 -3.40 -11.79
CA LEU A 76 13.27 -4.32 -11.29
C LEU A 76 14.62 -3.65 -11.10
N ARG A 77 15.06 -2.83 -12.05
CA ARG A 77 16.32 -2.08 -11.92
C ARG A 77 16.33 -1.07 -10.78
N ASN A 78 15.16 -0.65 -10.32
CA ASN A 78 14.99 0.22 -9.17
C ASN A 78 14.34 -0.53 -7.99
N ALA A 79 14.46 -1.86 -7.94
CA ALA A 79 13.81 -2.71 -6.95
C ALA A 79 13.98 -2.20 -5.50
N PRO A 80 15.16 -1.83 -5.00
CA PRO A 80 15.30 -1.34 -3.63
C PRO A 80 14.44 -0.12 -3.34
N ARG A 81 14.38 0.85 -4.27
CA ARG A 81 13.57 2.07 -4.09
C ARG A 81 12.08 1.80 -4.16
N VAL A 82 11.66 0.95 -5.09
CA VAL A 82 10.24 0.60 -5.27
C VAL A 82 9.76 -0.21 -4.08
N SER A 83 10.54 -1.19 -3.63
CA SER A 83 10.23 -2.01 -2.46
C SER A 83 10.14 -1.17 -1.19
N SER A 84 11.15 -0.33 -0.89
CA SER A 84 11.09 0.55 0.27
C SER A 84 9.89 1.50 0.23
N PHE A 85 9.56 2.05 -0.93
CA PHE A 85 8.39 2.90 -1.03
C PHE A 85 7.08 2.15 -0.78
N CYS A 86 6.92 0.96 -1.34
CA CYS A 86 5.71 0.15 -1.16
C CYS A 86 5.57 -0.39 0.27
N ASN A 87 6.63 -0.98 0.82
CA ASN A 87 6.60 -1.65 2.12
C ASN A 87 6.73 -0.64 3.27
N ASP A 88 7.80 0.18 3.25
CA ASP A 88 8.16 1.01 4.40
C ASP A 88 7.32 2.30 4.44
N VAL A 89 7.01 2.91 3.27
CA VAL A 89 6.20 4.13 3.26
C VAL A 89 4.72 3.80 3.27
N ILE A 90 4.20 3.11 2.26
CA ILE A 90 2.74 2.88 2.15
C ILE A 90 2.28 1.82 3.15
N GLY A 91 2.97 0.69 3.26
CA GLY A 91 2.61 -0.41 4.16
C GLY A 91 2.60 0.01 5.62
N ASP A 92 3.62 0.74 6.07
CA ASP A 92 3.71 1.19 7.47
C ASP A 92 2.73 2.32 7.78
N ILE A 93 2.52 3.27 6.87
CA ILE A 93 1.50 4.30 7.05
C ILE A 93 0.10 3.67 7.17
N CYS A 94 -0.25 2.72 6.32
CA CYS A 94 -1.52 2.00 6.41
C CYS A 94 -1.68 1.30 7.76
N SER A 95 -0.61 0.70 8.29
CA SER A 95 -0.59 0.03 9.59
C SER A 95 -0.84 1.00 10.74
N VAL A 96 -0.15 2.14 10.75
CA VAL A 96 -0.29 3.18 11.78
C VAL A 96 -1.67 3.81 11.75
N VAL A 97 -2.19 4.12 10.56
CA VAL A 97 -3.54 4.70 10.39
C VAL A 97 -4.61 3.73 10.84
N SER A 98 -4.48 2.43 10.51
CA SER A 98 -5.41 1.39 10.96
C SER A 98 -5.43 1.25 12.48
N GLY A 99 -4.27 1.31 13.13
CA GLY A 99 -4.15 1.29 14.58
C GLY A 99 -4.83 2.50 15.24
N ALA A 100 -4.50 3.71 14.76
CA ALA A 100 -5.10 4.95 15.28
C ALA A 100 -6.62 5.02 15.06
N ALA A 101 -7.10 4.52 13.93
CA ALA A 101 -8.53 4.42 13.67
C ALA A 101 -9.23 3.41 14.59
N GLY A 102 -8.57 2.29 14.89
CA GLY A 102 -9.08 1.30 15.84
C GLY A 102 -9.33 1.89 17.23
N THR A 103 -8.37 2.62 17.78
CA THR A 103 -8.53 3.30 19.08
C THR A 103 -9.67 4.34 19.04
N ALA A 104 -9.78 5.13 17.98
CA ALA A 104 -10.85 6.12 17.81
C ALA A 104 -12.25 5.48 17.78
N ILE A 105 -12.37 4.30 17.14
CA ILE A 105 -13.64 3.54 17.09
C ILE A 105 -14.04 3.07 18.50
N ILE A 106 -13.08 2.56 19.28
CA ILE A 106 -13.36 2.07 20.64
C ILE A 106 -13.85 3.18 21.54
N TYR A 107 -13.15 4.31 21.55
CA TYR A 107 -13.58 5.47 22.35
C TYR A 107 -14.96 5.97 21.95
N LYS A 108 -15.35 5.84 20.69
CA LYS A 108 -16.67 6.26 20.21
C LYS A 108 -17.79 5.31 20.66
N ILE A 109 -17.50 4.00 20.74
CA ILE A 109 -18.52 2.99 21.07
C ILE A 109 -18.63 2.78 22.58
N PHE A 110 -17.51 2.76 23.29
CA PHE A 110 -17.39 2.30 24.66
C PHE A 110 -16.95 3.37 25.67
N ALA A 111 -17.09 4.66 25.34
CA ALA A 111 -16.66 5.78 26.19
C ALA A 111 -17.15 5.69 27.65
N ASN A 112 -18.30 5.08 27.91
CA ASN A 112 -18.91 4.94 29.23
C ASN A 112 -18.76 3.54 29.84
N SER A 113 -17.97 2.65 29.24
CA SER A 113 -17.80 1.27 29.73
C SER A 113 -16.66 1.17 30.74
N ALA A 114 -16.89 0.47 31.86
CA ALA A 114 -15.88 0.24 32.90
C ALA A 114 -14.64 -0.55 32.38
N ASN A 115 -14.80 -1.32 31.30
CA ASN A 115 -13.78 -2.20 30.72
C ASN A 115 -13.20 -1.65 29.42
N ILE A 116 -13.19 -0.33 29.21
CA ILE A 116 -12.72 0.28 27.96
C ILE A 116 -11.27 -0.11 27.63
N SER A 117 -10.39 -0.18 28.62
CA SER A 117 -8.98 -0.55 28.45
C SER A 117 -8.80 -1.97 27.93
N LEU A 118 -9.61 -2.93 28.38
CA LEU A 118 -9.55 -4.32 27.93
C LEU A 118 -10.03 -4.45 26.47
N LEU A 119 -11.10 -3.73 26.13
CA LEU A 119 -11.62 -3.69 24.76
C LEU A 119 -10.61 -3.03 23.78
N GLU A 120 -9.92 -1.98 24.23
CA GLU A 120 -8.88 -1.32 23.46
C GLU A 120 -7.73 -2.28 23.15
N VAL A 121 -7.25 -3.03 24.14
CA VAL A 121 -6.18 -4.04 23.95
C VAL A 121 -6.64 -5.14 22.99
N LEU A 122 -7.86 -5.67 23.15
CA LEU A 122 -8.37 -6.75 22.30
C LEU A 122 -8.53 -6.32 20.84
N LEU A 123 -9.15 -5.15 20.60
CA LEU A 123 -9.31 -4.63 19.23
C LEU A 123 -7.97 -4.23 18.61
N GLY A 124 -7.09 -3.61 19.39
CA GLY A 124 -5.72 -3.30 18.95
C GLY A 124 -4.96 -4.57 18.55
N ALA A 125 -5.04 -5.63 19.37
CA ALA A 125 -4.44 -6.93 19.07
C ALA A 125 -5.04 -7.56 17.79
N LEU A 126 -6.35 -7.46 17.59
CA LEU A 126 -7.01 -7.97 16.38
C LEU A 126 -6.54 -7.22 15.13
N ILE A 127 -6.48 -5.89 15.16
CA ILE A 127 -5.99 -5.08 14.05
C ILE A 127 -4.51 -5.40 13.77
N ALA A 128 -3.69 -5.51 14.81
CA ALA A 128 -2.29 -5.90 14.68
C ALA A 128 -2.14 -7.30 14.06
N ALA A 129 -2.93 -8.27 14.52
CA ALA A 129 -2.91 -9.63 13.98
C ALA A 129 -3.30 -9.67 12.49
N LEU A 130 -4.33 -8.93 12.10
CA LEU A 130 -4.75 -8.82 10.70
C LEU A 130 -3.67 -8.15 9.83
N THR A 131 -3.03 -7.12 10.34
CA THR A 131 -1.97 -6.39 9.63
C THR A 131 -0.72 -7.25 9.48
N VAL A 132 -0.24 -7.85 10.57
CA VAL A 132 0.96 -8.72 10.56
C VAL A 132 0.71 -10.00 9.76
N GLY A 133 -0.45 -10.63 9.97
CA GLY A 133 -0.87 -11.79 9.18
C GLY A 133 -0.99 -11.47 7.70
N GLY A 134 -1.59 -10.33 7.35
CA GLY A 134 -1.67 -9.82 5.99
C GLY A 134 -0.29 -9.63 5.34
N LYS A 135 0.66 -9.04 6.06
CA LYS A 135 2.07 -8.90 5.60
C LYS A 135 2.75 -10.27 5.40
N ALA A 136 2.49 -11.25 6.27
CA ALA A 136 3.01 -12.60 6.10
C ALA A 136 2.47 -13.28 4.84
N PHE A 137 1.17 -13.17 4.58
CA PHE A 137 0.56 -13.63 3.32
C PHE A 137 1.13 -12.89 2.11
N ALA A 138 1.27 -11.58 2.19
CA ALA A 138 1.84 -10.73 1.15
C ALA A 138 3.23 -11.23 0.74
N LYS A 139 4.08 -11.54 1.71
CA LYS A 139 5.43 -12.05 1.48
C LYS A 139 5.41 -13.36 0.68
N ASN A 140 4.59 -14.30 1.09
CA ASN A 140 4.50 -15.60 0.42
C ASN A 140 3.96 -15.47 -1.02
N ILE A 141 2.87 -14.73 -1.22
CA ILE A 141 2.28 -14.50 -2.54
C ILE A 141 3.23 -13.71 -3.43
N GLY A 142 3.86 -12.66 -2.88
CA GLY A 142 4.81 -11.78 -3.59
C GLY A 142 6.01 -12.55 -4.14
N ILE A 143 6.60 -13.44 -3.35
CA ILE A 143 7.75 -14.24 -3.75
C ILE A 143 7.36 -15.32 -4.77
N ASN A 144 6.30 -16.10 -4.48
CA ASN A 144 5.91 -17.23 -5.33
C ASN A 144 5.40 -16.81 -6.71
N ASN A 145 4.79 -15.62 -6.81
CA ASN A 145 4.22 -15.12 -8.07
C ASN A 145 4.92 -13.84 -8.55
N ALA A 146 6.18 -13.64 -8.20
CA ALA A 146 6.92 -12.39 -8.40
C ALA A 146 6.86 -11.89 -9.85
N ASN A 147 7.21 -12.72 -10.82
CA ASN A 147 7.25 -12.35 -12.24
C ASN A 147 5.86 -11.96 -12.78
N TYR A 148 4.80 -12.67 -12.36
CA TYR A 148 3.43 -12.36 -12.77
C TYR A 148 2.96 -11.03 -12.22
N ILE A 149 3.21 -10.77 -10.93
CA ILE A 149 2.82 -9.54 -10.25
C ILE A 149 3.55 -8.34 -10.86
N VAL A 150 4.88 -8.43 -11.04
CA VAL A 150 5.68 -7.37 -11.65
C VAL A 150 5.23 -7.08 -13.08
N TYR A 151 4.86 -8.12 -13.86
CA TYR A 151 4.30 -7.89 -15.20
C TYR A 151 2.97 -7.14 -15.16
N LYS A 152 2.05 -7.51 -14.26
CA LYS A 152 0.77 -6.80 -14.09
C LYS A 152 0.97 -5.35 -13.67
N VAL A 153 1.84 -5.10 -12.69
CA VAL A 153 2.17 -3.74 -12.23
C VAL A 153 2.84 -2.94 -13.35
N GLY A 154 3.81 -3.52 -14.05
CA GLY A 154 4.46 -2.89 -15.20
C GLY A 154 3.47 -2.52 -16.31
N ARG A 155 2.45 -3.35 -16.55
CA ARG A 155 1.38 -3.06 -17.49
C ARG A 155 0.48 -1.91 -17.03
N LEU A 156 0.14 -1.85 -15.74
CA LEU A 156 -0.60 -0.72 -15.16
C LEU A 156 0.19 0.58 -15.29
N VAL A 157 1.46 0.56 -14.90
CA VAL A 157 2.36 1.73 -15.03
C VAL A 157 2.48 2.18 -16.50
N ALA A 158 2.51 1.24 -17.45
CA ALA A 158 2.55 1.56 -18.88
C ALA A 158 1.29 2.31 -19.35
N VAL A 159 0.12 1.94 -18.85
CA VAL A 159 -1.16 2.62 -19.16
C VAL A 159 -1.16 4.05 -18.62
N PHE A 160 -0.69 4.25 -17.38
CA PHE A 160 -0.60 5.59 -16.80
C PHE A 160 0.48 6.45 -17.48
N SER A 161 1.63 5.87 -17.83
CA SER A 161 2.71 6.57 -18.53
C SER A 161 2.31 6.98 -19.96
N SER A 162 1.52 6.15 -20.65
CA SER A 162 1.00 6.47 -22.00
C SER A 162 0.04 7.67 -21.98
N LYS A 163 -0.82 7.79 -20.95
CA LYS A 163 -1.69 8.95 -20.77
C LYS A 163 -0.92 10.23 -20.50
N GLY A 164 0.20 10.16 -19.75
CA GLY A 164 1.06 11.33 -19.48
C GLY A 164 1.83 11.83 -20.71
N ALA A 165 2.20 10.94 -21.62
CA ALA A 165 2.92 11.29 -22.84
C ALA A 165 2.00 12.00 -23.87
N HIS A 166 0.73 11.63 -23.92
CA HIS A 166 -0.26 12.27 -24.81
C HIS A 166 -0.56 13.72 -24.40
N ASN A 167 -0.56 13.98 -23.07
CA ASN A 167 -0.84 15.31 -22.53
C ASN A 167 0.36 16.28 -22.67
N LYS A 168 1.61 15.74 -22.77
CA LYS A 168 2.82 16.55 -23.02
C LYS A 168 2.98 16.96 -24.50
N LYS A 169 2.46 16.18 -25.43
CA LYS A 169 2.48 16.54 -26.87
C LYS A 169 1.45 17.64 -27.20
N SER A 170 0.30 17.66 -26.52
CA SER A 170 -0.71 18.70 -26.72
C SER A 170 -0.27 20.09 -26.23
N LYS A 171 0.62 20.18 -25.21
CA LYS A 171 1.14 21.46 -24.71
C LYS A 171 2.34 22.02 -25.47
N LYS A 172 2.89 21.33 -26.48
CA LYS A 172 4.01 21.80 -27.30
C LYS A 172 3.60 22.29 -28.69
N CYS A 173 2.32 22.18 -29.04
CA CYS A 173 1.76 22.64 -30.33
C CYS A 173 0.65 23.70 -30.15
N GLY A 174 0.64 24.43 -29.02
CA GLY A 174 -0.19 25.60 -28.79
C GLY A 174 0.66 26.80 -28.43
#